data_914546591c7937ec459f95cc21ccc9ab
#
_entry.id   914546591c7937ec459f95cc21ccc9ab
#
_cell.length_a   1.000
_cell.length_b   1.000
_cell.length_c   1.000
_cell.angle_alpha   90.00
_cell.angle_beta   90.00
_cell.angle_gamma   90.00
#
_symmetry.space_group_name_H-M   'P 1'
#
loop_
_entity.id
_entity.type
_entity.pdbx_description
1 polymer ?
#
loop_
_entity_poly.entity_id
_entity_poly.type
_entity_poly.pdbx_seq_one_letter_code
_entity_poly.pdbx_strand_id
1 'polypeptide(L)'
;MSDETIRAEAKKALRDRGLKCVIGWSADGTPFFAETEEDIEKLSFNQLCANNLVPYLTKEIRSQRGKTRDGKEKIVMPVGIVVKGCDSKALLLLLNENILLRKEIFIIGIPCTGVADRHAGGALYKKCVKCAMRNPVVFDVLASEKVQEDARDYSEIEAIEKMTTEERWKFWKEIFANCIRCHACKRSCPVCYCDECMLDPTDIAIRPDTTAEEKAHRPRWVERSVNVPENLVYHLARLPHLTGRCVDCGECERVCPQRLPLRLLTAKLEKDVKEIFNYEAASEAGQKPLIAMSCMEDDNGFIM
;
A
#
# COMPACT_ATOMS: atom_id res chain seq x y z
N MET A 1 -1.71 1.25 27.64
CA MET A 1 -2.25 2.59 27.31
C MET A 1 -2.76 2.65 25.87
N SER A 2 -1.97 2.31 24.84
CA SER A 2 -2.46 2.41 23.45
C SER A 2 -3.65 1.48 23.13
N ASP A 3 -3.64 0.23 23.61
CA ASP A 3 -4.72 -0.72 23.32
C ASP A 3 -6.04 -0.31 23.99
N GLU A 4 -6.00 0.19 25.20
CA GLU A 4 -7.19 0.70 25.90
C GLU A 4 -7.81 1.89 25.17
N THR A 5 -6.98 2.82 24.71
CA THR A 5 -7.45 3.97 23.92
C THR A 5 -8.02 3.53 22.57
N ILE A 6 -7.35 2.60 21.86
CA ILE A 6 -7.87 2.04 20.61
C ILE A 6 -9.26 1.41 20.83
N ARG A 7 -9.39 0.57 21.86
CA ARG A 7 -10.65 -0.11 22.19
C ARG A 7 -11.76 0.87 22.59
N ALA A 8 -11.44 1.85 23.42
CA ALA A 8 -12.41 2.86 23.87
C ALA A 8 -12.94 3.69 22.68
N GLU A 9 -12.04 4.19 21.81
CA GLU A 9 -12.43 4.97 20.65
C GLU A 9 -13.14 4.13 19.59
N ALA A 10 -12.72 2.89 19.39
CA ALA A 10 -13.38 1.95 18.49
C ALA A 10 -14.81 1.64 18.95
N LYS A 11 -15.05 1.37 20.24
CA LYS A 11 -16.39 1.16 20.80
C LYS A 11 -17.27 2.37 20.64
N LYS A 12 -16.73 3.55 20.98
CA LYS A 12 -17.45 4.82 20.81
C LYS A 12 -17.85 5.03 19.36
N ALA A 13 -16.92 4.85 18.42
CA ALA A 13 -17.19 5.04 16.99
C ALA A 13 -18.19 4.01 16.44
N LEU A 14 -18.12 2.74 16.88
CA LEU A 14 -19.05 1.69 16.48
C LEU A 14 -20.49 2.08 16.84
N ARG A 15 -20.70 2.62 18.06
CA ARG A 15 -22.02 3.06 18.53
C ARG A 15 -22.48 4.37 17.89
N ASP A 16 -21.64 5.40 17.97
CA ASP A 16 -22.06 6.78 17.67
C ASP A 16 -22.12 7.05 16.16
N ARG A 17 -21.32 6.35 15.37
CA ARG A 17 -21.24 6.55 13.91
C ARG A 17 -21.87 5.43 13.08
N GLY A 18 -22.36 4.37 13.72
CA GLY A 18 -22.97 3.23 13.03
C GLY A 18 -21.99 2.54 12.09
N LEU A 19 -20.75 2.33 12.54
CA LEU A 19 -19.75 1.66 11.73
C LEU A 19 -20.14 0.20 11.47
N LYS A 20 -19.84 -0.30 10.28
CA LYS A 20 -20.02 -1.73 9.97
C LYS A 20 -19.07 -2.60 10.81
N CYS A 21 -17.81 -2.21 10.90
CA CYS A 21 -16.78 -2.85 11.69
C CYS A 21 -15.62 -1.89 11.93
N VAL A 22 -14.69 -2.28 12.79
CA VAL A 22 -13.37 -1.64 12.97
C VAL A 22 -12.28 -2.64 12.57
N ILE A 23 -11.46 -2.25 11.59
CA ILE A 23 -10.33 -3.05 11.11
C ILE A 23 -9.09 -2.68 11.93
N GLY A 24 -8.49 -3.66 12.58
CA GLY A 24 -7.28 -3.51 13.38
C GLY A 24 -6.44 -4.78 13.33
N TRP A 25 -5.67 -5.04 14.35
CA TRP A 25 -4.90 -6.27 14.52
C TRP A 25 -5.33 -6.98 15.81
N SER A 26 -5.29 -8.30 15.79
CA SER A 26 -5.34 -9.13 16.99
C SER A 26 -3.96 -9.19 17.68
N ALA A 27 -3.92 -9.75 18.88
CA ALA A 27 -2.71 -9.82 19.69
C ALA A 27 -1.54 -10.55 19.00
N ASP A 28 -1.83 -11.48 18.08
CA ASP A 28 -0.84 -12.16 17.24
C ASP A 28 -0.40 -11.34 16.01
N GLY A 29 -0.94 -10.11 15.83
CA GLY A 29 -0.62 -9.20 14.73
C GLY A 29 -1.27 -9.56 13.40
N THR A 30 -2.29 -10.44 13.38
CA THR A 30 -3.09 -10.67 12.17
C THR A 30 -4.15 -9.58 12.00
N PRO A 31 -4.50 -9.20 10.74
CA PRO A 31 -5.62 -8.31 10.49
C PRO A 31 -6.92 -8.88 11.05
N PHE A 32 -7.67 -8.07 11.77
CA PHE A 32 -8.89 -8.46 12.45
C PHE A 32 -10.01 -7.45 12.21
N PHE A 33 -11.22 -7.95 11.98
CA PHE A 33 -12.44 -7.16 11.76
C PHE A 33 -13.35 -7.28 12.98
N ALA A 34 -13.42 -6.24 13.76
CA ALA A 34 -14.26 -6.18 14.96
C ALA A 34 -15.63 -5.62 14.57
N GLU A 35 -16.67 -6.47 14.60
CA GLU A 35 -18.05 -6.11 14.25
C GLU A 35 -18.88 -5.82 15.49
N THR A 36 -18.47 -6.31 16.66
CA THR A 36 -19.15 -6.15 17.94
C THR A 36 -18.24 -5.52 18.99
N GLU A 37 -18.82 -5.05 20.10
CA GLU A 37 -18.03 -4.53 21.23
C GLU A 37 -17.16 -5.62 21.87
N GLU A 38 -17.60 -6.88 21.84
CA GLU A 38 -16.81 -8.02 22.31
C GLU A 38 -15.60 -8.29 21.41
N ASP A 39 -15.76 -8.11 20.10
CA ASP A 39 -14.65 -8.23 19.15
C ASP A 39 -13.63 -7.12 19.33
N ILE A 40 -14.07 -5.91 19.67
CA ILE A 40 -13.17 -4.78 19.93
C ILE A 40 -12.19 -5.08 21.07
N GLU A 41 -12.57 -5.88 22.06
CA GLU A 41 -11.66 -6.30 23.14
C GLU A 41 -10.46 -7.14 22.63
N LYS A 42 -10.56 -7.74 21.44
CA LYS A 42 -9.49 -8.51 20.81
C LYS A 42 -8.50 -7.64 20.04
N LEU A 43 -8.84 -6.35 19.81
CA LEU A 43 -7.94 -5.42 19.13
C LEU A 43 -6.71 -5.14 19.99
N SER A 44 -5.55 -5.20 19.37
CA SER A 44 -4.25 -4.96 20.01
C SER A 44 -3.26 -4.35 19.02
N PHE A 45 -2.32 -3.55 19.52
CA PHE A 45 -1.22 -3.05 18.74
C PHE A 45 0.11 -3.35 19.40
N ASN A 46 0.96 -4.09 18.69
CA ASN A 46 2.28 -4.50 19.16
C ASN A 46 3.25 -4.64 17.96
N GLN A 47 4.47 -5.05 18.23
CA GLN A 47 5.50 -5.22 17.20
C GLN A 47 5.17 -6.27 16.14
N LEU A 48 4.19 -7.15 16.36
CA LEU A 48 3.76 -8.15 15.38
C LEU A 48 2.78 -7.59 14.34
N CYS A 49 2.25 -6.37 14.55
CA CYS A 49 1.26 -5.72 13.68
C CYS A 49 1.89 -5.17 12.39
N ALA A 50 2.52 -6.05 11.62
CA ALA A 50 3.32 -5.68 10.45
C ALA A 50 2.49 -5.35 9.20
N ASN A 51 1.32 -5.95 9.04
CA ASN A 51 0.47 -5.79 7.85
C ASN A 51 0.01 -4.34 7.68
N ASN A 52 -0.02 -3.86 6.43
CA ASN A 52 -0.75 -2.65 6.09
C ASN A 52 -2.24 -2.98 6.00
N LEU A 53 -3.10 -2.27 6.73
CA LEU A 53 -4.52 -2.56 6.78
C LEU A 53 -5.34 -1.89 5.66
N VAL A 54 -4.76 -0.96 4.92
CA VAL A 54 -5.47 -0.22 3.86
C VAL A 54 -6.03 -1.12 2.75
N PRO A 55 -5.33 -2.18 2.26
CA PRO A 55 -5.92 -3.11 1.30
C PRO A 55 -7.19 -3.80 1.80
N TYR A 56 -7.26 -4.11 3.10
CA TYR A 56 -8.45 -4.72 3.72
C TYR A 56 -9.61 -3.72 3.77
N LEU A 57 -9.35 -2.48 4.18
CA LEU A 57 -10.33 -1.40 4.15
C LEU A 57 -10.89 -1.16 2.75
N THR A 58 -10.01 -1.03 1.76
CA THR A 58 -10.39 -0.80 0.36
C THR A 58 -11.29 -1.92 -0.16
N LYS A 59 -10.94 -3.18 0.14
CA LYS A 59 -11.73 -4.35 -0.24
C LYS A 59 -13.09 -4.34 0.47
N GLU A 60 -13.11 -4.01 1.76
CA GLU A 60 -14.34 -3.97 2.56
C GLU A 60 -15.31 -2.91 2.05
N ILE A 61 -14.86 -1.68 1.83
CA ILE A 61 -15.71 -0.60 1.31
C ILE A 61 -16.20 -0.93 -0.11
N ARG A 62 -15.32 -1.45 -0.99
CA ARG A 62 -15.70 -1.82 -2.36
C ARG A 62 -16.72 -2.95 -2.40
N SER A 63 -16.65 -3.92 -1.49
CA SER A 63 -17.63 -5.01 -1.41
C SER A 63 -19.04 -4.51 -1.09
N GLN A 64 -19.17 -3.36 -0.46
CA GLN A 64 -20.44 -2.72 -0.14
C GLN A 64 -21.00 -1.89 -1.30
N ARG A 65 -20.14 -1.46 -2.24
CA ARG A 65 -20.55 -0.66 -3.41
C ARG A 65 -21.26 -1.53 -4.45
N GLY A 66 -22.09 -0.92 -5.25
CA GLY A 66 -22.84 -1.57 -6.33
C GLY A 66 -24.33 -1.24 -6.27
N LYS A 67 -25.11 -1.89 -7.13
CA LYS A 67 -26.55 -1.68 -7.20
C LYS A 67 -27.33 -2.83 -6.56
N THR A 68 -28.46 -2.51 -5.97
CA THR A 68 -29.47 -3.49 -5.53
C THR A 68 -30.14 -4.12 -6.76
N ARG A 69 -30.92 -5.18 -6.54
CA ARG A 69 -31.74 -5.81 -7.61
C ARG A 69 -32.68 -4.82 -8.30
N ASP A 70 -33.13 -3.78 -7.59
CA ASP A 70 -34.02 -2.72 -8.09
C ASP A 70 -33.26 -1.57 -8.77
N GLY A 71 -31.96 -1.72 -9.01
CA GLY A 71 -31.12 -0.74 -9.69
C GLY A 71 -30.67 0.46 -8.85
N LYS A 72 -31.05 0.53 -7.56
CA LYS A 72 -30.62 1.60 -6.64
C LYS A 72 -29.20 1.34 -6.14
N GLU A 73 -28.44 2.41 -5.92
CA GLU A 73 -27.14 2.27 -5.29
C GLU A 73 -27.26 1.74 -3.84
N LYS A 74 -26.36 0.82 -3.48
CA LYS A 74 -26.27 0.32 -2.12
C LYS A 74 -25.74 1.39 -1.19
N ILE A 75 -26.26 1.44 0.03
CA ILE A 75 -25.72 2.31 1.08
C ILE A 75 -24.42 1.69 1.58
N VAL A 76 -23.34 2.47 1.52
CA VAL A 76 -22.04 2.09 2.09
C VAL A 76 -22.03 2.50 3.56
N MET A 77 -21.95 1.52 4.45
CA MET A 77 -21.76 1.78 5.89
C MET A 77 -20.31 2.18 6.14
N PRO A 78 -20.06 3.19 6.98
CA PRO A 78 -18.70 3.59 7.31
C PRO A 78 -17.93 2.45 8.00
N VAL A 79 -16.60 2.43 7.79
CA VAL A 79 -15.70 1.44 8.37
C VAL A 79 -14.64 2.14 9.19
N GLY A 80 -14.41 1.66 10.41
CA GLY A 80 -13.30 2.09 11.25
C GLY A 80 -12.00 1.40 10.85
N ILE A 81 -10.87 2.09 10.99
CA ILE A 81 -9.55 1.51 10.76
C ILE A 81 -8.51 2.04 11.74
N VAL A 82 -7.68 1.15 12.26
CA VAL A 82 -6.48 1.50 13.03
C VAL A 82 -5.29 1.60 12.06
N VAL A 83 -4.57 2.73 12.07
CA VAL A 83 -3.50 3.01 11.10
C VAL A 83 -2.20 3.43 11.76
N LYS A 84 -1.08 2.83 11.31
CA LYS A 84 0.28 3.32 11.56
C LYS A 84 0.61 4.48 10.61
N GLY A 85 1.74 5.16 10.79
CA GLY A 85 2.19 6.22 9.91
C GLY A 85 2.19 5.81 8.43
N CYS A 86 2.82 4.67 8.08
CA CYS A 86 2.86 4.17 6.71
C CYS A 86 1.48 3.76 6.16
N ASP A 87 0.57 3.27 7.01
CA ASP A 87 -0.81 2.94 6.61
C ASP A 87 -1.59 4.23 6.36
N SER A 88 -1.45 5.22 7.24
CA SER A 88 -2.15 6.51 7.11
C SER A 88 -1.73 7.28 5.87
N LYS A 89 -0.45 7.20 5.47
CA LYS A 89 0.04 7.81 4.24
C LYS A 89 -0.56 7.12 3.01
N ALA A 90 -0.65 5.79 3.02
CA ALA A 90 -1.34 5.05 1.96
C ALA A 90 -2.84 5.39 1.89
N LEU A 91 -3.48 5.53 3.05
CA LEU A 91 -4.90 5.93 3.13
C LEU A 91 -5.11 7.33 2.59
N LEU A 92 -4.25 8.29 2.96
CA LEU A 92 -4.32 9.66 2.46
C LEU A 92 -4.20 9.72 0.94
N LEU A 93 -3.30 8.92 0.35
CA LEU A 93 -3.20 8.82 -1.11
C LEU A 93 -4.51 8.36 -1.74
N LEU A 94 -5.13 7.30 -1.21
CA LEU A 94 -6.40 6.79 -1.76
C LEU A 94 -7.56 7.77 -1.58
N LEU A 95 -7.53 8.61 -0.54
CA LEU A 95 -8.48 9.71 -0.36
C LEU A 95 -8.24 10.80 -1.41
N ASN A 96 -6.99 11.19 -1.67
CA ASN A 96 -6.62 12.17 -2.68
C ASN A 96 -6.97 11.71 -4.10
N GLU A 97 -6.89 10.40 -4.37
CA GLU A 97 -7.29 9.78 -5.64
C GLU A 97 -8.81 9.49 -5.74
N ASN A 98 -9.60 9.83 -4.73
CA ASN A 98 -11.04 9.56 -4.64
C ASN A 98 -11.43 8.07 -4.78
N ILE A 99 -10.52 7.16 -4.48
CA ILE A 99 -10.80 5.72 -4.41
C ILE A 99 -11.61 5.39 -3.16
N LEU A 100 -11.30 6.07 -2.07
CA LEU A 100 -12.02 6.05 -0.81
C LEU A 100 -12.56 7.45 -0.52
N LEU A 101 -13.74 7.53 0.08
CA LEU A 101 -14.35 8.80 0.47
C LEU A 101 -14.20 9.01 1.97
N ARG A 102 -13.81 10.22 2.38
CA ARG A 102 -13.55 10.53 3.79
C ARG A 102 -14.73 10.24 4.71
N LYS A 103 -15.97 10.42 4.22
CA LYS A 103 -17.22 10.13 4.93
C LYS A 103 -17.47 8.64 5.21
N GLU A 104 -16.80 7.76 4.47
CA GLU A 104 -16.94 6.30 4.60
C GLU A 104 -15.98 5.70 5.64
N ILE A 105 -15.12 6.53 6.27
CA ILE A 105 -14.01 6.01 7.08
C ILE A 105 -13.91 6.75 8.41
N PHE A 106 -13.69 6.00 9.49
CA PHE A 106 -13.26 6.50 10.78
C PHE A 106 -11.83 6.01 11.09
N ILE A 107 -10.92 6.92 11.38
CA ILE A 107 -9.49 6.63 11.42
C ILE A 107 -8.95 6.79 12.83
N ILE A 108 -8.47 5.70 13.42
CA ILE A 108 -7.73 5.70 14.69
C ILE A 108 -6.24 5.62 14.36
N GLY A 109 -5.54 6.73 14.53
CA GLY A 109 -4.10 6.81 14.29
C GLY A 109 -3.29 6.27 15.47
N ILE A 110 -2.24 5.49 15.19
CA ILE A 110 -1.31 5.04 16.20
C ILE A 110 0.14 5.30 15.79
N PRO A 111 0.91 6.08 16.56
CA PRO A 111 2.35 6.22 16.38
C PRO A 111 3.07 4.88 16.52
N CYS A 112 4.06 4.62 15.66
CA CYS A 112 4.69 3.32 15.54
C CYS A 112 6.21 3.43 15.70
N THR A 113 6.79 2.67 16.61
CA THR A 113 8.25 2.59 16.82
C THR A 113 8.93 1.54 15.94
N GLY A 114 8.15 0.85 15.10
CA GLY A 114 8.62 -0.21 14.20
C GLY A 114 7.96 -1.54 14.47
N VAL A 115 7.95 -2.40 13.45
CA VAL A 115 7.36 -3.75 13.52
C VAL A 115 8.42 -4.82 13.29
N ALA A 116 8.26 -5.96 13.96
CA ALA A 116 9.23 -7.04 13.97
C ALA A 116 9.05 -8.01 12.79
N ASP A 117 10.17 -8.47 12.26
CA ASP A 117 10.22 -9.57 11.29
C ASP A 117 10.21 -10.90 12.02
N ARG A 118 9.08 -11.60 11.99
CA ARG A 118 8.93 -12.93 12.59
C ARG A 118 9.94 -13.96 12.05
N HIS A 119 10.40 -13.78 10.81
CA HIS A 119 11.34 -14.68 10.16
C HIS A 119 12.81 -14.31 10.42
N ALA A 120 13.06 -13.15 11.04
CA ALA A 120 14.40 -12.68 11.43
C ALA A 120 14.58 -12.64 12.95
N GLY A 121 13.97 -13.58 13.68
CA GLY A 121 14.13 -13.70 15.13
C GLY A 121 13.57 -12.52 15.92
N GLY A 122 12.62 -11.76 15.36
CA GLY A 122 12.00 -10.62 16.03
C GLY A 122 12.75 -9.30 15.84
N ALA A 123 13.80 -9.25 15.01
CA ALA A 123 14.44 -8.00 14.62
C ALA A 123 13.45 -7.11 13.85
N LEU A 124 13.62 -5.79 13.90
CA LEU A 124 12.79 -4.87 13.14
C LEU A 124 12.96 -5.11 11.62
N TYR A 125 11.86 -5.00 10.88
CA TYR A 125 11.95 -4.94 9.42
C TYR A 125 12.89 -3.82 9.00
N LYS A 126 13.67 -4.06 7.93
CA LYS A 126 14.63 -3.08 7.38
C LYS A 126 13.99 -1.71 7.14
N LYS A 127 12.76 -1.69 6.63
CA LYS A 127 11.96 -0.47 6.43
C LYS A 127 11.67 0.31 7.71
N CYS A 128 11.75 -0.32 8.88
CA CYS A 128 11.43 0.28 10.18
C CYS A 128 12.65 0.77 10.96
N VAL A 129 13.86 0.36 10.57
CA VAL A 129 15.11 0.72 11.28
C VAL A 129 15.33 2.23 11.23
N LYS A 130 15.19 2.83 10.03
CA LYS A 130 15.23 4.29 9.83
C LYS A 130 13.92 4.73 9.15
N CYS A 131 12.86 4.82 9.93
CA CYS A 131 11.52 5.10 9.43
C CYS A 131 11.19 6.59 9.54
N ALA A 132 10.99 7.25 8.39
CA ALA A 132 10.56 8.64 8.29
C ALA A 132 9.04 8.84 8.39
N MET A 133 8.28 7.77 8.72
CA MET A 133 6.81 7.78 8.76
C MET A 133 6.31 7.03 9.99
N ARG A 134 6.69 7.50 11.17
CA ARG A 134 6.30 6.85 12.43
C ARG A 134 4.92 7.31 12.90
N ASN A 135 4.53 8.53 12.56
CA ASN A 135 3.30 9.13 13.01
C ASN A 135 2.24 9.13 11.90
N PRO A 136 0.96 8.88 12.24
CA PRO A 136 -0.13 9.02 11.29
C PRO A 136 -0.25 10.45 10.75
N VAL A 137 -0.44 10.59 9.42
CA VAL A 137 -0.62 11.88 8.72
C VAL A 137 -2.09 12.26 8.57
N VAL A 138 -3.00 11.28 8.66
CA VAL A 138 -4.45 11.48 8.66
C VAL A 138 -5.10 10.59 9.73
N PHE A 139 -5.95 11.17 10.56
CA PHE A 139 -6.69 10.47 11.63
C PHE A 139 -7.86 11.33 12.12
N ASP A 140 -8.84 10.69 12.75
CA ASP A 140 -9.89 11.32 13.55
C ASP A 140 -9.45 11.43 15.01
N VAL A 141 -8.81 10.35 15.51
CA VAL A 141 -8.30 10.26 16.90
C VAL A 141 -6.90 9.68 16.86
N LEU A 142 -6.01 10.22 17.70
CA LEU A 142 -4.67 9.68 17.91
C LEU A 142 -4.62 8.89 19.20
N ALA A 143 -4.28 7.62 19.14
CA ALA A 143 -4.34 6.70 20.29
C ALA A 143 -3.18 6.85 21.29
N SER A 144 -2.10 7.53 20.94
CA SER A 144 -0.97 7.83 21.83
C SER A 144 -0.21 9.07 21.35
N GLU A 145 0.72 9.56 22.16
CA GLU A 145 1.59 10.68 21.80
C GLU A 145 2.47 10.36 20.59
N LYS A 146 2.78 11.39 19.81
CA LYS A 146 3.69 11.27 18.66
C LYS A 146 5.09 10.85 19.10
N VAL A 147 5.74 10.07 18.25
CA VAL A 147 7.12 9.62 18.43
C VAL A 147 8.05 10.33 17.48
N GLN A 148 9.36 10.34 17.80
CA GLN A 148 10.36 10.93 16.93
C GLN A 148 10.46 10.15 15.61
N GLU A 149 10.56 10.87 14.50
CA GLU A 149 10.77 10.32 13.16
C GLU A 149 12.22 10.48 12.73
N ASP A 150 12.70 9.52 11.95
CA ASP A 150 14.01 9.60 11.34
C ASP A 150 13.96 10.41 10.04
N ALA A 151 15.09 10.97 9.62
CA ALA A 151 15.22 11.51 8.28
C ALA A 151 15.16 10.39 7.22
N ARG A 152 14.62 10.71 6.06
CA ARG A 152 14.60 9.76 4.94
C ARG A 152 16.02 9.33 4.57
N ASP A 153 16.27 8.02 4.57
CA ASP A 153 17.58 7.45 4.22
C ASP A 153 17.58 6.95 2.76
N TYR A 154 18.43 7.54 1.94
CA TYR A 154 18.64 7.15 0.54
C TYR A 154 19.97 6.44 0.30
N SER A 155 20.73 6.11 1.35
CA SER A 155 22.09 5.57 1.23
C SER A 155 22.19 4.31 0.35
N GLU A 156 21.21 3.41 0.41
CA GLU A 156 21.17 2.22 -0.44
C GLU A 156 20.91 2.55 -1.92
N ILE A 157 20.09 3.56 -2.18
CA ILE A 157 19.79 4.02 -3.55
C ILE A 157 21.01 4.72 -4.13
N GLU A 158 21.67 5.58 -3.37
CA GLU A 158 22.89 6.25 -3.76
C GLU A 158 24.03 5.26 -4.07
N ALA A 159 24.09 4.14 -3.34
CA ALA A 159 25.04 3.08 -3.65
C ALA A 159 24.75 2.43 -5.01
N ILE A 160 23.49 2.22 -5.36
CA ILE A 160 23.07 1.68 -6.67
C ILE A 160 23.30 2.72 -7.79
N GLU A 161 23.08 4.00 -7.52
CA GLU A 161 23.32 5.10 -8.46
C GLU A 161 24.81 5.22 -8.87
N LYS A 162 25.72 4.91 -7.95
CA LYS A 162 27.17 4.91 -8.19
C LYS A 162 27.67 3.73 -9.03
N MET A 163 26.86 2.69 -9.20
CA MET A 163 27.22 1.55 -10.04
C MET A 163 27.25 1.95 -11.52
N THR A 164 28.10 1.32 -12.30
CA THR A 164 28.07 1.41 -13.76
C THR A 164 26.75 0.79 -14.30
N THR A 165 26.45 1.03 -15.57
CA THR A 165 25.27 0.45 -16.22
C THR A 165 25.31 -1.08 -16.19
N GLU A 166 26.47 -1.68 -16.44
CA GLU A 166 26.70 -3.12 -16.44
C GLU A 166 26.51 -3.72 -15.03
N GLU A 167 27.03 -3.06 -14.01
CA GLU A 167 26.90 -3.49 -12.61
C GLU A 167 25.43 -3.42 -12.16
N ARG A 168 24.72 -2.33 -12.47
CA ARG A 168 23.29 -2.18 -12.17
C ARG A 168 22.44 -3.25 -12.89
N TRP A 169 22.76 -3.49 -14.18
CA TRP A 169 22.07 -4.53 -14.94
C TRP A 169 22.26 -5.90 -14.30
N LYS A 170 23.51 -6.26 -13.96
CA LYS A 170 23.83 -7.52 -13.28
C LYS A 170 23.10 -7.63 -11.95
N PHE A 171 23.14 -6.58 -11.13
CA PHE A 171 22.45 -6.52 -9.81
C PHE A 171 20.96 -6.80 -9.94
N TRP A 172 20.24 -6.11 -10.82
CA TRP A 172 18.79 -6.30 -10.97
C TRP A 172 18.46 -7.65 -11.64
N LYS A 173 19.24 -8.09 -12.59
CA LYS A 173 19.08 -9.41 -13.24
C LYS A 173 19.17 -10.54 -12.22
N GLU A 174 20.14 -10.50 -11.32
CA GLU A 174 20.31 -11.50 -10.24
C GLU A 174 19.14 -11.47 -9.27
N ILE A 175 18.65 -10.29 -8.88
CA ILE A 175 17.48 -10.15 -8.01
C ILE A 175 16.25 -10.75 -8.67
N PHE A 176 15.95 -10.38 -9.92
CA PHE A 176 14.74 -10.85 -10.59
C PHE A 176 14.81 -12.29 -11.06
N ALA A 177 16.00 -12.87 -11.18
CA ALA A 177 16.15 -14.32 -11.42
C ALA A 177 15.53 -15.15 -10.28
N ASN A 178 15.51 -14.62 -9.06
CA ASN A 178 14.91 -15.30 -7.90
C ASN A 178 13.39 -15.06 -7.76
N CYS A 179 12.79 -14.23 -8.61
CA CYS A 179 11.36 -13.96 -8.54
C CYS A 179 10.56 -15.17 -9.06
N ILE A 180 9.71 -15.73 -8.19
CA ILE A 180 8.79 -16.84 -8.54
C ILE A 180 7.44 -16.35 -9.08
N ARG A 181 7.29 -15.05 -9.26
CA ARG A 181 6.09 -14.38 -9.80
C ARG A 181 4.77 -14.77 -9.13
N CYS A 182 4.80 -14.85 -7.80
CA CYS A 182 3.63 -15.18 -6.96
C CYS A 182 2.61 -14.04 -6.83
N HIS A 183 2.91 -12.85 -7.34
CA HIS A 183 2.09 -11.64 -7.29
C HIS A 183 1.78 -11.12 -5.87
N ALA A 184 2.34 -11.68 -4.80
CA ALA A 184 2.10 -11.23 -3.43
C ALA A 184 2.41 -9.73 -3.24
N CYS A 185 3.51 -9.23 -3.85
CA CYS A 185 3.90 -7.83 -3.80
C CYS A 185 2.87 -6.87 -4.45
N LYS A 186 2.11 -7.33 -5.45
CA LYS A 186 0.99 -6.59 -6.05
C LYS A 186 -0.23 -6.63 -5.12
N ARG A 187 -0.60 -7.81 -4.63
CA ARG A 187 -1.84 -8.04 -3.86
C ARG A 187 -1.82 -7.40 -2.47
N SER A 188 -0.63 -7.19 -1.91
CA SER A 188 -0.47 -6.52 -0.60
C SER A 188 -0.19 -5.02 -0.72
N CYS A 189 0.04 -4.51 -1.92
CA CYS A 189 0.32 -3.09 -2.11
C CYS A 189 -0.96 -2.27 -1.97
N PRO A 190 -1.03 -1.31 -1.03
CA PRO A 190 -2.23 -0.52 -0.80
C PRO A 190 -2.64 0.34 -2.00
N VAL A 191 -1.68 0.67 -2.88
CA VAL A 191 -1.93 1.50 -4.06
C VAL A 191 -2.15 0.70 -5.35
N CYS A 192 -2.13 -0.65 -5.27
CA CYS A 192 -2.51 -1.54 -6.37
C CYS A 192 -3.96 -2.01 -6.20
N TYR A 193 -4.91 -1.16 -6.54
CA TYR A 193 -6.34 -1.38 -6.30
C TYR A 193 -7.17 -1.68 -7.57
N CYS A 194 -6.54 -1.89 -8.72
CA CYS A 194 -7.25 -2.25 -9.95
C CYS A 194 -8.01 -3.57 -9.77
N ASP A 195 -9.27 -3.60 -10.21
CA ASP A 195 -10.10 -4.81 -10.18
C ASP A 195 -9.54 -5.89 -11.12
N GLU A 196 -9.07 -5.46 -12.30
CA GLU A 196 -8.33 -6.29 -13.25
C GLU A 196 -6.95 -5.70 -13.48
N CYS A 197 -5.92 -6.50 -13.36
CA CYS A 197 -4.55 -6.06 -13.58
C CYS A 197 -3.99 -6.68 -14.86
N MET A 198 -3.59 -5.84 -15.80
CA MET A 198 -2.98 -6.26 -17.07
C MET A 198 -1.68 -7.08 -16.88
N LEU A 199 -1.01 -6.89 -15.72
CA LEU A 199 0.23 -7.60 -15.38
C LEU A 199 0.00 -8.87 -14.58
N ASP A 200 -1.25 -9.18 -14.18
CA ASP A 200 -1.61 -10.39 -13.45
C ASP A 200 -2.55 -11.24 -14.29
N PRO A 201 -2.03 -12.21 -15.04
CA PRO A 201 -2.86 -13.05 -15.92
C PRO A 201 -3.88 -13.88 -15.15
N THR A 202 -3.74 -14.06 -13.85
CA THR A 202 -4.72 -14.78 -13.04
C THR A 202 -6.00 -13.97 -12.85
N ASP A 203 -5.91 -12.64 -12.76
CA ASP A 203 -7.09 -11.77 -12.68
C ASP A 203 -7.95 -11.85 -13.97
N ILE A 204 -7.31 -12.08 -15.13
CA ILE A 204 -7.98 -12.22 -16.42
C ILE A 204 -8.57 -13.63 -16.61
N ALA A 205 -7.94 -14.65 -16.00
CA ALA A 205 -8.30 -16.06 -16.22
C ALA A 205 -9.43 -16.56 -15.31
N ILE A 206 -9.77 -15.84 -14.26
CA ILE A 206 -10.66 -16.32 -13.17
C ILE A 206 -12.13 -15.92 -13.37
N ARG A 207 -12.46 -15.04 -14.33
CA ARG A 207 -13.86 -14.71 -14.60
C ARG A 207 -14.54 -15.83 -15.40
N PRO A 208 -15.50 -16.57 -14.81
CA PRO A 208 -16.15 -17.70 -15.48
C PRO A 208 -16.95 -17.27 -16.73
N ASP A 209 -17.35 -16.00 -16.76
CA ASP A 209 -18.19 -15.38 -17.77
C ASP A 209 -17.43 -14.74 -18.92
N THR A 210 -16.08 -14.71 -18.87
CA THR A 210 -15.27 -14.13 -19.95
C THR A 210 -15.30 -15.06 -21.17
N THR A 211 -15.82 -14.58 -22.28
CA THR A 211 -15.90 -15.32 -23.54
C THR A 211 -14.52 -15.57 -24.15
N ALA A 212 -14.42 -16.57 -25.06
CA ALA A 212 -13.17 -16.83 -25.77
C ALA A 212 -12.72 -15.63 -26.61
N GLU A 213 -13.68 -14.89 -27.16
CA GLU A 213 -13.45 -13.69 -27.97
C GLU A 213 -12.88 -12.55 -27.10
N GLU A 214 -13.46 -12.28 -25.94
CA GLU A 214 -12.92 -11.30 -25.00
C GLU A 214 -11.52 -11.65 -24.52
N LYS A 215 -11.22 -12.95 -24.30
CA LYS A 215 -9.88 -13.41 -23.98
C LYS A 215 -8.88 -13.20 -25.11
N ALA A 216 -9.30 -13.36 -26.34
CA ALA A 216 -8.46 -13.13 -27.53
C ALA A 216 -8.13 -11.64 -27.72
N HIS A 217 -9.04 -10.73 -27.38
CA HIS A 217 -8.82 -9.28 -27.45
C HIS A 217 -8.03 -8.69 -26.30
N ARG A 218 -7.73 -9.46 -25.25
CA ARG A 218 -6.92 -9.01 -24.11
C ARG A 218 -5.49 -9.51 -24.24
N PRO A 219 -4.54 -8.69 -24.69
CA PRO A 219 -3.15 -9.11 -24.83
C PRO A 219 -2.55 -9.47 -23.47
N ARG A 220 -1.77 -10.52 -23.46
CA ARG A 220 -0.94 -10.86 -22.29
C ARG A 220 0.34 -10.06 -22.39
N TRP A 221 0.49 -9.11 -21.50
CA TRP A 221 1.69 -8.29 -21.41
C TRP A 221 2.88 -9.03 -20.78
N VAL A 222 2.58 -10.03 -19.96
CA VAL A 222 3.58 -10.86 -19.28
C VAL A 222 3.18 -12.32 -19.42
N GLU A 223 4.07 -13.15 -19.94
CA GLU A 223 3.83 -14.58 -20.10
C GLU A 223 3.75 -15.31 -18.74
N ARG A 224 3.11 -16.48 -18.70
CA ARG A 224 2.99 -17.28 -17.48
C ARG A 224 4.29 -17.92 -17.05
N SER A 225 5.21 -18.17 -18.00
CA SER A 225 6.50 -18.76 -17.69
C SER A 225 7.32 -17.89 -16.76
N VAL A 226 7.90 -18.47 -15.74
CA VAL A 226 8.77 -17.77 -14.79
C VAL A 226 10.20 -17.85 -15.32
N ASN A 227 10.66 -16.76 -15.92
CA ASN A 227 12.01 -16.59 -16.43
C ASN A 227 12.48 -15.15 -16.22
N VAL A 228 13.77 -14.90 -16.40
CA VAL A 228 14.35 -13.58 -16.12
C VAL A 228 13.76 -12.46 -16.97
N PRO A 229 13.62 -12.59 -18.31
CA PRO A 229 12.99 -11.54 -19.12
C PRO A 229 11.58 -11.19 -18.65
N GLU A 230 10.73 -12.18 -18.44
CA GLU A 230 9.35 -11.97 -18.01
C GLU A 230 9.24 -11.38 -16.59
N ASN A 231 10.14 -11.79 -15.70
CA ASN A 231 10.21 -11.21 -14.37
C ASN A 231 10.64 -9.74 -14.42
N LEU A 232 11.62 -9.40 -15.27
CA LEU A 232 12.03 -8.03 -15.52
C LEU A 232 10.86 -7.20 -16.07
N VAL A 233 10.19 -7.67 -17.12
CA VAL A 233 9.02 -6.97 -17.71
C VAL A 233 7.94 -6.75 -16.65
N TYR A 234 7.61 -7.75 -15.84
CA TYR A 234 6.63 -7.61 -14.76
C TYR A 234 6.98 -6.51 -13.77
N HIS A 235 8.22 -6.51 -13.27
CA HIS A 235 8.63 -5.51 -12.28
C HIS A 235 8.78 -4.12 -12.89
N LEU A 236 9.38 -4.00 -14.07
CA LEU A 236 9.56 -2.71 -14.76
C LEU A 236 8.22 -2.10 -15.17
N ALA A 237 7.28 -2.89 -15.70
CA ALA A 237 5.97 -2.39 -16.10
C ALA A 237 5.10 -1.93 -14.90
N ARG A 238 5.39 -2.42 -13.68
CA ARG A 238 4.74 -1.90 -12.46
C ARG A 238 5.22 -0.51 -12.05
N LEU A 239 6.43 -0.14 -12.40
CA LEU A 239 7.03 1.11 -11.92
C LEU A 239 6.24 2.35 -12.36
N PRO A 240 5.84 2.55 -13.64
CA PRO A 240 5.02 3.68 -14.04
C PRO A 240 3.70 3.79 -13.25
N HIS A 241 3.10 2.64 -12.88
CA HIS A 241 1.88 2.61 -12.07
C HIS A 241 2.09 3.03 -10.61
N LEU A 242 3.33 3.01 -10.12
CA LEU A 242 3.69 3.34 -8.73
C LEU A 242 4.40 4.69 -8.61
N THR A 243 4.91 5.25 -9.72
CA THR A 243 5.62 6.51 -9.74
C THR A 243 4.73 7.65 -9.24
N GLY A 244 5.21 8.41 -8.26
CA GLY A 244 4.43 9.45 -7.58
C GLY A 244 3.25 8.93 -6.74
N ARG A 245 3.15 7.61 -6.53
CA ARG A 245 2.09 6.98 -5.75
C ARG A 245 2.61 6.05 -4.66
N CYS A 246 3.85 5.60 -4.75
CA CYS A 246 4.45 4.77 -3.73
C CYS A 246 4.64 5.59 -2.43
N VAL A 247 4.10 5.09 -1.33
CA VAL A 247 4.23 5.69 0.00
C VAL A 247 5.32 5.03 0.84
N ASP A 248 6.16 4.21 0.22
CA ASP A 248 7.27 3.51 0.84
C ASP A 248 6.90 2.68 2.08
N CYS A 249 5.70 2.11 2.11
CA CYS A 249 5.23 1.28 3.23
C CYS A 249 5.98 -0.05 3.37
N GLY A 250 6.74 -0.49 2.36
CA GLY A 250 7.54 -1.72 2.36
C GLY A 250 6.75 -3.03 2.36
N GLU A 251 5.44 -3.02 2.12
CA GLU A 251 4.63 -4.25 2.07
C GLU A 251 5.05 -5.21 0.97
N CYS A 252 5.45 -4.69 -0.20
CA CYS A 252 5.93 -5.50 -1.32
C CYS A 252 7.14 -6.36 -0.95
N GLU A 253 8.03 -5.82 -0.13
CA GLU A 253 9.23 -6.50 0.35
C GLU A 253 8.91 -7.48 1.49
N ARG A 254 8.07 -7.05 2.43
CA ARG A 254 7.63 -7.86 3.57
C ARG A 254 6.97 -9.18 3.17
N VAL A 255 6.10 -9.15 2.16
CA VAL A 255 5.33 -10.33 1.72
C VAL A 255 6.07 -11.18 0.69
N CYS A 256 7.22 -10.74 0.22
CA CYS A 256 7.97 -11.49 -0.79
C CYS A 256 8.58 -12.76 -0.20
N PRO A 257 8.18 -13.97 -0.63
CA PRO A 257 8.75 -15.20 -0.11
C PRO A 257 10.24 -15.37 -0.45
N GLN A 258 10.69 -14.70 -1.52
CA GLN A 258 12.10 -14.66 -1.94
C GLN A 258 12.86 -13.47 -1.33
N ARG A 259 12.22 -12.66 -0.49
CA ARG A 259 12.82 -11.49 0.19
C ARG A 259 13.53 -10.53 -0.78
N LEU A 260 12.98 -10.35 -1.99
CA LEU A 260 13.55 -9.43 -2.97
C LEU A 260 13.45 -8.00 -2.48
N PRO A 261 14.50 -7.16 -2.65
CA PRO A 261 14.53 -5.77 -2.20
C PRO A 261 13.72 -4.85 -3.14
N LEU A 262 12.44 -5.16 -3.31
CA LEU A 262 11.54 -4.48 -4.26
C LEU A 262 11.32 -3.01 -3.92
N ARG A 263 11.47 -2.67 -2.63
CA ARG A 263 11.37 -1.29 -2.16
C ARG A 263 12.43 -0.39 -2.77
N LEU A 264 13.63 -0.90 -3.05
CA LEU A 264 14.71 -0.11 -3.66
C LEU A 264 14.32 0.47 -5.03
N LEU A 265 13.60 -0.32 -5.87
CA LEU A 265 13.13 0.17 -7.16
C LEU A 265 12.17 1.35 -7.01
N THR A 266 11.16 1.20 -6.15
CA THR A 266 10.14 2.25 -5.96
C THR A 266 10.71 3.46 -5.24
N ALA A 267 11.61 3.27 -4.26
CA ALA A 267 12.25 4.35 -3.54
C ALA A 267 13.19 5.18 -4.43
N LYS A 268 13.84 4.55 -5.44
CA LYS A 268 14.61 5.31 -6.46
C LYS A 268 13.68 6.24 -7.24
N LEU A 269 12.54 5.75 -7.71
CA LEU A 269 11.59 6.58 -8.44
C LEU A 269 11.01 7.70 -7.58
N GLU A 270 10.71 7.43 -6.30
CA GLU A 270 10.22 8.47 -5.38
C GLU A 270 11.28 9.54 -5.13
N LYS A 271 12.57 9.16 -5.06
CA LYS A 271 13.68 10.10 -4.98
C LYS A 271 13.71 11.00 -6.23
N ASP A 272 13.66 10.40 -7.42
CA ASP A 272 13.68 11.14 -8.70
C ASP A 272 12.47 12.08 -8.83
N VAL A 273 11.28 11.60 -8.48
CA VAL A 273 10.04 12.41 -8.48
C VAL A 273 10.17 13.60 -7.54
N LYS A 274 10.77 13.40 -6.37
CA LYS A 274 10.99 14.49 -5.42
C LYS A 274 12.01 15.50 -5.92
N GLU A 275 13.09 15.03 -6.54
CA GLU A 275 14.16 15.89 -7.06
C GLU A 275 13.73 16.67 -8.32
N ILE A 276 13.00 16.02 -9.24
CA ILE A 276 12.61 16.60 -10.54
C ILE A 276 11.36 17.46 -10.41
N PHE A 277 10.32 16.97 -9.70
CA PHE A 277 9.01 17.61 -9.65
C PHE A 277 8.68 18.25 -8.30
N ASN A 278 9.60 18.19 -7.33
CA ASN A 278 9.34 18.60 -5.93
C ASN A 278 8.04 17.99 -5.37
N TYR A 279 7.75 16.76 -5.77
CA TYR A 279 6.53 16.05 -5.39
C TYR A 279 6.83 14.88 -4.46
N GLU A 280 6.02 14.73 -3.43
CA GLU A 280 6.01 13.56 -2.54
C GLU A 280 4.58 13.05 -2.40
N ALA A 281 4.37 11.75 -2.67
CA ALA A 281 3.06 11.14 -2.61
C ALA A 281 2.41 11.29 -1.23
N ALA A 282 1.15 11.74 -1.20
CA ALA A 282 0.37 11.92 0.03
C ALA A 282 1.08 12.80 1.09
N SER A 283 1.65 13.93 0.66
CA SER A 283 2.23 14.92 1.56
C SER A 283 1.16 15.72 2.32
N GLU A 284 0.01 15.96 1.68
CA GLU A 284 -1.10 16.71 2.26
C GLU A 284 -2.47 16.25 1.75
N ALA A 285 -3.51 16.60 2.49
CA ALA A 285 -4.89 16.33 2.08
C ALA A 285 -5.29 17.21 0.89
N GLY A 286 -5.94 16.61 -0.11
CA GLY A 286 -6.35 17.29 -1.34
C GLY A 286 -5.23 17.49 -2.36
N GLN A 287 -4.03 16.94 -2.10
CA GLN A 287 -2.93 16.96 -3.07
C GLN A 287 -3.36 16.29 -4.38
N LYS A 288 -3.12 16.98 -5.50
CA LYS A 288 -3.36 16.38 -6.83
C LYS A 288 -2.34 15.27 -7.10
N PRO A 289 -2.76 14.17 -7.72
CA PRO A 289 -1.83 13.14 -8.19
C PRO A 289 -0.79 13.73 -9.16
N LEU A 290 0.42 13.21 -9.14
CA LEU A 290 1.51 13.67 -10.02
C LEU A 290 1.09 13.70 -11.50
N ILE A 291 0.40 12.65 -11.96
CA ILE A 291 -0.10 12.55 -13.35
C ILE A 291 -1.13 13.63 -13.74
N ALA A 292 -1.76 14.28 -12.75
CA ALA A 292 -2.71 15.37 -12.96
C ALA A 292 -2.08 16.76 -12.79
N MET A 293 -0.77 16.81 -12.56
CA MET A 293 -0.03 18.07 -12.50
C MET A 293 0.53 18.38 -13.88
N SER A 294 0.32 19.61 -14.34
CA SER A 294 1.00 20.16 -15.51
C SER A 294 1.98 21.23 -15.04
N CYS A 295 3.22 21.17 -15.45
CA CYS A 295 4.19 22.23 -15.27
C CYS A 295 4.28 23.04 -16.55
N MET A 296 4.04 24.34 -16.47
CA MET A 296 4.17 25.24 -17.64
C MET A 296 5.64 25.46 -18.04
N GLU A 297 6.57 25.06 -17.17
CA GLU A 297 8.01 25.13 -17.35
C GLU A 297 8.62 23.79 -17.80
N ASP A 298 7.78 22.78 -18.07
CA ASP A 298 8.26 21.52 -18.64
C ASP A 298 9.02 21.81 -19.93
N ASP A 299 10.29 21.40 -19.96
CA ASP A 299 11.13 21.57 -21.14
C ASP A 299 10.53 20.82 -22.33
N ASN A 300 9.91 21.57 -23.21
CA ASN A 300 9.31 21.02 -24.44
C ASN A 300 10.36 20.41 -25.40
N GLY A 301 11.66 20.56 -25.11
CA GLY A 301 12.75 19.93 -25.85
C GLY A 301 12.79 18.40 -25.71
N PHE A 302 12.02 17.82 -24.80
CA PHE A 302 11.93 16.36 -24.62
C PHE A 302 10.92 15.69 -25.58
N ILE A 303 10.07 16.47 -26.22
CA ILE A 303 9.10 15.97 -27.22
C ILE A 303 9.69 16.22 -28.61
N MET A 304 10.53 15.33 -29.10
CA MET A 304 10.90 15.22 -30.51
C MET A 304 10.45 13.88 -31.06
#